data_7d800eb78204c827aaad62f818506424
#
_entry.id   7d800eb78204c827aaad62f818506424
#
_cell.length_a   1.000
_cell.length_b   1.000
_cell.length_c   1.000
_cell.angle_alpha   90.00
_cell.angle_beta   90.00
_cell.angle_gamma   90.00
#
_symmetry.space_group_name_H-M   'P 1'
#
loop_
_entity.id
_entity.type
_entity.pdbx_description
1 polymer ?
#
loop_
_entity_poly.entity_id
_entity_poly.type
_entity_poly.pdbx_seq_one_letter_code
_entity_poly.pdbx_strand_id
1 'polypeptide(L)'
;RIKLANVDRPNPVVLIRGKVLNANTNEPVSARITYQSLLTGKEIGQAVSDPLTGAYRITLPYGVQYSFSAHGTNLIPISNNIDLTTIDEYKEITQDLFLAPIKIGQTIKLNNIFFDMSKAVLRDESFVELDKLYTILIDNPAMTIEIDGHTDNVGNPEANQQLSIDRANAVKNYLIVKGIKQNRITASGFGGSKPVASNTTEETKKLNRRVEFTILTL
;
A
#
# COMPACT_ATOMS: atom_id res chain seq x y z
N ARG A 1 -42.92 -25.37 23.05
CA ARG A 1 -41.88 -24.76 22.14
C ARG A 1 -41.24 -23.60 22.91
N ILE A 2 -40.05 -23.83 23.42
CA ILE A 2 -39.23 -22.76 24.02
C ILE A 2 -38.77 -21.86 22.88
N LYS A 3 -39.26 -20.61 22.84
CA LYS A 3 -38.63 -19.57 22.01
C LYS A 3 -37.26 -19.30 22.63
N LEU A 4 -36.21 -19.77 21.98
CA LEU A 4 -34.86 -19.27 22.27
C LEU A 4 -34.90 -17.77 22.01
N ALA A 5 -34.61 -16.98 23.06
CA ALA A 5 -34.37 -15.55 22.95
C ALA A 5 -33.30 -15.32 21.85
N ASN A 6 -33.37 -14.19 21.17
CA ASN A 6 -32.36 -13.78 20.19
C ASN A 6 -30.97 -13.95 20.81
N VAL A 7 -30.33 -15.08 20.52
CA VAL A 7 -28.90 -15.20 20.76
C VAL A 7 -28.29 -14.32 19.69
N ASP A 8 -27.64 -13.25 20.10
CA ASP A 8 -26.86 -12.39 19.19
C ASP A 8 -25.91 -13.30 18.41
N ARG A 9 -26.14 -13.40 17.10
CA ARG A 9 -25.24 -14.16 16.25
C ARG A 9 -23.88 -13.50 16.34
N PRO A 10 -22.81 -14.26 16.62
CA PRO A 10 -21.47 -13.66 16.61
C PRO A 10 -21.25 -12.99 15.26
N ASN A 11 -20.68 -11.80 15.28
CA ASN A 11 -20.36 -11.08 14.05
C ASN A 11 -19.52 -11.97 13.14
N PRO A 12 -19.87 -12.11 11.85
CA PRO A 12 -19.07 -12.89 10.92
C PRO A 12 -17.63 -12.38 10.90
N VAL A 13 -16.72 -13.29 10.67
CA VAL A 13 -15.29 -12.98 10.57
C VAL A 13 -14.74 -13.48 9.24
N VAL A 14 -13.68 -12.84 8.77
CA VAL A 14 -12.93 -13.26 7.58
C VAL A 14 -11.58 -13.78 8.02
N LEU A 15 -11.21 -14.96 7.55
CA LEU A 15 -9.88 -15.51 7.73
C LEU A 15 -8.97 -15.04 6.58
N ILE A 16 -7.97 -14.22 6.91
CA ILE A 16 -6.92 -13.85 5.98
C ILE A 16 -5.74 -14.78 6.21
N ARG A 17 -5.25 -15.40 5.17
CA ARG A 17 -4.06 -16.25 5.19
C ARG A 17 -3.14 -15.93 4.01
N GLY A 18 -1.85 -16.19 4.15
CA GLY A 18 -0.89 -15.96 3.08
C GLY A 18 0.52 -16.19 3.58
N LYS A 19 1.46 -15.69 2.82
CA LYS A 19 2.89 -15.72 3.15
C LYS A 19 3.47 -14.30 3.15
N VAL A 20 4.52 -14.09 3.95
CA VAL A 20 5.38 -12.94 3.82
C VAL A 20 6.61 -13.36 3.01
N LEU A 21 6.86 -12.67 1.92
CA LEU A 21 7.86 -13.02 0.91
C LEU A 21 8.78 -11.82 0.62
N ASN A 22 10.03 -12.11 0.30
CA ASN A 22 10.92 -11.13 -0.29
C ASN A 22 10.45 -10.81 -1.72
N ALA A 23 10.23 -9.52 -2.03
CA ALA A 23 9.68 -9.08 -3.32
C ALA A 23 10.56 -9.40 -4.53
N ASN A 24 11.87 -9.63 -4.33
CA ASN A 24 12.80 -9.90 -5.42
C ASN A 24 13.10 -11.40 -5.61
N THR A 25 13.13 -12.18 -4.51
CA THR A 25 13.54 -13.59 -4.53
C THR A 25 12.37 -14.55 -4.35
N ASN A 26 11.21 -14.06 -3.88
CA ASN A 26 10.05 -14.84 -3.43
C ASN A 26 10.36 -15.81 -2.28
N GLU A 27 11.49 -15.64 -1.59
CA GLU A 27 11.82 -16.43 -0.42
C GLU A 27 10.99 -16.03 0.79
N PRO A 28 10.63 -16.97 1.68
CA PRO A 28 9.94 -16.67 2.91
C PRO A 28 10.70 -15.67 3.79
N VAL A 29 9.96 -14.78 4.44
CA VAL A 29 10.53 -13.81 5.39
C VAL A 29 9.82 -13.90 6.73
N SER A 30 10.62 -13.98 7.82
CA SER A 30 10.12 -13.79 9.17
C SER A 30 9.84 -12.30 9.38
N ALA A 31 8.59 -11.94 9.64
CA ALA A 31 8.17 -10.55 9.77
C ALA A 31 7.07 -10.39 10.81
N ARG A 32 7.05 -9.22 11.44
CA ARG A 32 5.90 -8.75 12.21
C ARG A 32 4.91 -8.12 11.24
N ILE A 33 3.65 -8.53 11.30
CA ILE A 33 2.56 -8.01 10.48
C ILE A 33 1.71 -7.12 11.37
N THR A 34 1.55 -5.86 11.00
CA THR A 34 0.58 -4.95 11.60
C THR A 34 -0.61 -4.79 10.65
N TYR A 35 -1.81 -4.76 11.19
CA TYR A 35 -3.01 -4.48 10.42
C TYR A 35 -3.84 -3.41 11.09
N GLN A 36 -4.34 -2.47 10.30
CA GLN A 36 -4.98 -1.26 10.77
C GLN A 36 -6.16 -0.87 9.87
N SER A 37 -7.08 -0.08 10.40
CA SER A 37 -8.14 0.53 9.60
C SER A 37 -7.52 1.45 8.55
N LEU A 38 -7.85 1.23 7.27
CA LEU A 38 -7.36 2.08 6.18
C LEU A 38 -7.84 3.53 6.32
N LEU A 39 -9.06 3.72 6.81
CA LEU A 39 -9.67 5.04 6.95
C LEU A 39 -9.05 5.86 8.11
N THR A 40 -8.83 5.22 9.26
CA THR A 40 -8.43 5.96 10.48
C THR A 40 -6.95 5.80 10.85
N GLY A 41 -6.23 4.87 10.22
CA GLY A 41 -4.88 4.49 10.60
C GLY A 41 -4.78 3.78 11.96
N LYS A 42 -5.91 3.55 12.66
CA LYS A 42 -5.91 2.88 13.96
C LYS A 42 -5.46 1.43 13.81
N GLU A 43 -4.40 1.06 14.54
CA GLU A 43 -3.95 -0.32 14.63
C GLU A 43 -5.04 -1.18 15.29
N ILE A 44 -5.36 -2.30 14.63
CA ILE A 44 -6.35 -3.27 15.07
C ILE A 44 -5.66 -4.45 15.76
N GLY A 45 -4.47 -4.81 15.27
CA GLY A 45 -3.68 -5.87 15.88
C GLY A 45 -2.41 -6.20 15.12
N GLN A 46 -1.72 -7.24 15.61
CA GLN A 46 -0.45 -7.72 15.06
C GLN A 46 -0.48 -9.25 14.93
N ALA A 47 0.33 -9.75 13.99
CA ALA A 47 0.65 -11.16 13.81
C ALA A 47 2.14 -11.31 13.49
N VAL A 48 2.63 -12.54 13.47
CA VAL A 48 4.01 -12.87 13.07
C VAL A 48 3.94 -13.99 12.04
N SER A 49 4.72 -13.89 10.98
CA SER A 49 4.85 -14.97 10.00
C SER A 49 5.78 -16.07 10.52
N ASP A 50 5.51 -17.29 10.10
CA ASP A 50 6.38 -18.43 10.37
C ASP A 50 7.76 -18.21 9.74
N PRO A 51 8.88 -18.37 10.47
CA PRO A 51 10.21 -18.04 9.98
C PRO A 51 10.72 -18.95 8.83
N LEU A 52 10.16 -20.15 8.68
CA LEU A 52 10.60 -21.12 7.66
C LEU A 52 9.75 -21.04 6.40
N THR A 53 8.46 -20.82 6.56
CA THR A 53 7.49 -20.86 5.44
C THR A 53 6.94 -19.50 5.05
N GLY A 54 7.17 -18.48 5.88
CA GLY A 54 6.57 -17.14 5.74
C GLY A 54 5.07 -17.11 6.05
N ALA A 55 4.44 -18.25 6.36
CA ALA A 55 3.00 -18.36 6.49
C ALA A 55 2.44 -17.53 7.66
N TYR A 56 1.28 -16.93 7.45
CA TYR A 56 0.55 -16.21 8.49
C TYR A 56 -0.96 -16.43 8.39
N ARG A 57 -1.67 -16.18 9.48
CA ARG A 57 -3.14 -16.21 9.56
C ARG A 57 -3.62 -15.09 10.48
N ILE A 58 -4.67 -14.38 10.05
CA ILE A 58 -5.30 -13.29 10.79
C ILE A 58 -6.80 -13.41 10.61
N THR A 59 -7.54 -13.29 11.71
CA THR A 59 -9.02 -13.26 11.68
C THR A 59 -9.49 -11.84 11.92
N LEU A 60 -10.30 -11.30 11.00
CA LEU A 60 -10.75 -9.91 11.01
C LEU A 60 -12.28 -9.82 11.00
N PRO A 61 -12.85 -8.85 11.72
CA PRO A 61 -14.25 -8.46 11.54
C PRO A 61 -14.51 -7.97 10.10
N TYR A 62 -15.69 -8.23 9.58
CA TYR A 62 -16.15 -7.66 8.32
C TYR A 62 -16.56 -6.17 8.46
N GLY A 63 -16.93 -5.53 7.34
CA GLY A 63 -17.46 -4.17 7.34
C GLY A 63 -16.40 -3.06 7.36
N VAL A 64 -15.11 -3.40 7.28
CA VAL A 64 -13.98 -2.44 7.35
C VAL A 64 -12.99 -2.69 6.22
N GLN A 65 -12.34 -1.62 5.77
CA GLN A 65 -11.16 -1.70 4.91
C GLN A 65 -9.90 -1.73 5.76
N TYR A 66 -9.05 -2.72 5.52
CA TYR A 66 -7.80 -2.92 6.27
C TYR A 66 -6.58 -2.66 5.41
N SER A 67 -5.58 -2.01 6.00
CA SER A 67 -4.22 -1.95 5.48
C SER A 67 -3.32 -2.90 6.27
N PHE A 68 -2.54 -3.70 5.55
CA PHE A 68 -1.54 -4.62 6.10
C PHE A 68 -0.15 -4.10 5.82
N SER A 69 0.74 -4.22 6.79
CA SER A 69 2.16 -3.87 6.67
C SER A 69 2.98 -4.93 7.37
N ALA A 70 3.86 -5.62 6.65
CA ALA A 70 4.82 -6.53 7.24
C ALA A 70 6.14 -5.80 7.47
N HIS A 71 6.79 -6.03 8.60
CA HIS A 71 8.04 -5.36 8.99
C HIS A 71 9.12 -6.42 9.22
N GLY A 72 10.22 -6.31 8.47
CA GLY A 72 11.40 -7.15 8.59
C GLY A 72 12.66 -6.29 8.67
N THR A 73 13.76 -6.88 9.19
CA THR A 73 15.04 -6.16 9.33
C THR A 73 15.63 -5.83 7.98
N ASN A 74 15.99 -4.56 7.74
CA ASN A 74 16.55 -4.04 6.48
C ASN A 74 15.64 -4.25 5.25
N LEU A 75 14.33 -4.32 5.48
CA LEU A 75 13.33 -4.49 4.43
C LEU A 75 12.26 -3.39 4.53
N ILE A 76 11.81 -2.91 3.38
CA ILE A 76 10.72 -1.95 3.27
C ILE A 76 9.42 -2.72 3.04
N PRO A 77 8.37 -2.47 3.85
CA PRO A 77 7.07 -3.07 3.64
C PRO A 77 6.43 -2.56 2.35
N ILE A 78 5.89 -3.49 1.56
CA ILE A 78 4.98 -3.18 0.47
C ILE A 78 3.58 -3.35 1.03
N SER A 79 2.87 -2.25 1.25
CA SER A 79 1.54 -2.28 1.84
C SER A 79 0.53 -2.91 0.91
N ASN A 80 -0.38 -3.67 1.50
CA ASN A 80 -1.56 -4.21 0.83
C ASN A 80 -2.82 -3.78 1.58
N ASN A 81 -3.95 -3.71 0.87
CA ASN A 81 -5.25 -3.47 1.46
C ASN A 81 -6.23 -4.59 1.14
N ILE A 82 -7.19 -4.77 2.01
CA ILE A 82 -8.32 -5.69 1.81
C ILE A 82 -9.60 -4.93 2.16
N ASP A 83 -10.54 -4.95 1.23
CA ASP A 83 -11.88 -4.40 1.44
C ASP A 83 -12.82 -5.50 1.89
N LEU A 84 -13.27 -5.43 3.13
CA LEU A 84 -14.25 -6.35 3.73
C LEU A 84 -15.61 -5.67 3.95
N THR A 85 -15.85 -4.48 3.37
CA THR A 85 -17.09 -3.72 3.60
C THR A 85 -18.34 -4.37 3.04
N THR A 86 -18.20 -5.20 2.00
CA THR A 86 -19.30 -5.88 1.32
C THR A 86 -19.44 -7.34 1.71
N ILE A 87 -18.64 -7.83 2.67
CA ILE A 87 -18.67 -9.22 3.13
C ILE A 87 -19.59 -9.30 4.34
N ASP A 88 -20.53 -10.22 4.33
CA ASP A 88 -21.56 -10.44 5.35
C ASP A 88 -21.58 -11.88 5.91
N GLU A 89 -20.67 -12.74 5.41
CA GLU A 89 -20.54 -14.14 5.83
C GLU A 89 -19.06 -14.52 6.07
N TYR A 90 -18.82 -15.68 6.68
CA TYR A 90 -17.48 -16.23 6.81
C TYR A 90 -16.85 -16.45 5.44
N LYS A 91 -15.63 -15.96 5.27
CA LYS A 91 -14.85 -16.13 4.05
C LYS A 91 -13.35 -16.32 4.38
N GLU A 92 -12.69 -17.13 3.55
CA GLU A 92 -11.23 -17.21 3.54
C GLU A 92 -10.68 -16.43 2.36
N ILE A 93 -9.68 -15.56 2.62
CA ILE A 93 -9.00 -14.78 1.59
C ILE A 93 -7.50 -15.10 1.68
N THR A 94 -6.90 -15.40 0.53
CA THR A 94 -5.45 -15.56 0.44
C THR A 94 -4.84 -14.24 0.01
N GLN A 95 -3.90 -13.71 0.83
CA GLN A 95 -3.21 -12.44 0.60
C GLN A 95 -1.73 -12.60 0.98
N ASP A 96 -0.85 -12.63 -0.01
CA ASP A 96 0.58 -12.60 0.25
C ASP A 96 1.05 -11.16 0.49
N LEU A 97 2.02 -11.00 1.40
CA LEU A 97 2.64 -9.73 1.74
C LEU A 97 4.10 -9.75 1.27
N PHE A 98 4.54 -8.63 0.72
CA PHE A 98 5.88 -8.52 0.18
C PHE A 98 6.72 -7.52 0.94
N LEU A 99 8.01 -7.79 1.04
CA LEU A 99 9.01 -6.91 1.61
C LEU A 99 10.11 -6.66 0.58
N ALA A 100 10.42 -5.39 0.31
CA ALA A 100 11.48 -5.03 -0.62
C ALA A 100 12.79 -4.77 0.13
N PRO A 101 13.96 -5.21 -0.38
CA PRO A 101 15.24 -4.87 0.24
C PRO A 101 15.53 -3.37 0.14
N ILE A 102 16.13 -2.81 1.19
CA ILE A 102 16.65 -1.43 1.16
C ILE A 102 17.94 -1.45 0.35
N LYS A 103 17.86 -1.06 -0.91
CA LYS A 103 19.01 -0.93 -1.82
C LYS A 103 18.79 0.18 -2.85
N ILE A 104 19.88 0.78 -3.29
CA ILE A 104 19.85 1.78 -4.36
C ILE A 104 19.26 1.18 -5.64
N GLY A 105 18.41 1.94 -6.33
CA GLY A 105 17.68 1.51 -7.52
C GLY A 105 16.44 0.65 -7.25
N GLN A 106 16.13 0.34 -5.98
CA GLN A 106 14.89 -0.36 -5.65
C GLN A 106 13.69 0.57 -5.84
N THR A 107 12.76 0.16 -6.71
CA THR A 107 11.47 0.84 -6.90
C THR A 107 10.37 0.11 -6.15
N ILE A 108 9.54 0.86 -5.46
CA ILE A 108 8.44 0.35 -4.62
C ILE A 108 7.16 1.10 -4.96
N LYS A 109 6.12 0.33 -5.29
CA LYS A 109 4.79 0.89 -5.52
C LYS A 109 4.12 1.27 -4.19
N LEU A 110 3.55 2.47 -4.14
CA LEU A 110 2.71 2.93 -3.04
C LEU A 110 1.26 2.50 -3.33
N ASN A 111 0.80 1.42 -2.71
CA ASN A 111 -0.48 0.79 -3.07
C ASN A 111 -1.72 1.55 -2.58
N ASN A 112 -1.59 2.36 -1.53
CA ASN A 112 -2.71 3.02 -0.85
C ASN A 112 -2.68 4.54 -1.05
N ILE A 113 -2.31 5.01 -2.23
CA ILE A 113 -2.35 6.43 -2.59
C ILE A 113 -3.57 6.68 -3.48
N PHE A 114 -4.50 7.45 -2.97
CA PHE A 114 -5.76 7.79 -3.63
C PHE A 114 -5.83 9.28 -3.89
N PHE A 115 -6.32 9.63 -5.07
CA PHE A 115 -6.56 11.00 -5.50
C PHE A 115 -8.03 11.17 -5.86
N ASP A 116 -8.49 12.40 -5.80
CA ASP A 116 -9.76 12.77 -6.44
C ASP A 116 -9.68 12.50 -7.93
N MET A 117 -10.83 12.22 -8.54
CA MET A 117 -10.92 11.95 -9.98
C MET A 117 -10.32 13.10 -10.79
N SER A 118 -9.40 12.79 -11.69
CA SER A 118 -8.69 13.73 -12.56
C SER A 118 -8.00 14.89 -11.83
N LYS A 119 -7.67 14.72 -10.54
CA LYS A 119 -6.97 15.72 -9.73
C LYS A 119 -5.71 15.14 -9.08
N ALA A 120 -4.89 16.02 -8.54
CA ALA A 120 -3.73 15.71 -7.71
C ALA A 120 -3.98 16.00 -6.21
N VAL A 121 -5.26 16.03 -5.79
CA VAL A 121 -5.65 16.19 -4.39
C VAL A 121 -5.64 14.83 -3.73
N LEU A 122 -4.76 14.66 -2.74
CA LEU A 122 -4.68 13.46 -1.92
C LEU A 122 -5.93 13.30 -1.07
N ARG A 123 -6.46 12.09 -1.02
CA ARG A 123 -7.57 11.74 -0.14
C ARG A 123 -7.04 11.29 1.22
N ASP A 124 -7.85 11.41 2.26
CA ASP A 124 -7.45 11.14 3.65
C ASP A 124 -6.91 9.71 3.85
N GLU A 125 -7.48 8.75 3.13
CA GLU A 125 -7.05 7.34 3.19
C GLU A 125 -5.58 7.13 2.75
N SER A 126 -5.02 8.09 1.99
CA SER A 126 -3.62 8.05 1.53
C SER A 126 -2.62 8.37 2.65
N PHE A 127 -3.03 9.11 3.66
CA PHE A 127 -2.10 9.60 4.67
C PHE A 127 -1.48 8.47 5.50
N VAL A 128 -2.21 7.39 5.72
CA VAL A 128 -1.69 6.19 6.40
C VAL A 128 -0.47 5.61 5.66
N GLU A 129 -0.51 5.54 4.34
CA GLU A 129 0.60 5.04 3.52
C GLU A 129 1.76 6.04 3.47
N LEU A 130 1.45 7.32 3.33
CA LEU A 130 2.46 8.38 3.30
C LEU A 130 3.18 8.53 4.64
N ASP A 131 2.51 8.30 5.77
CA ASP A 131 3.13 8.30 7.09
C ASP A 131 4.10 7.11 7.28
N LYS A 132 3.84 5.96 6.64
CA LYS A 132 4.82 4.85 6.59
C LYS A 132 6.07 5.25 5.81
N LEU A 133 5.89 5.86 4.63
CA LEU A 133 7.03 6.34 3.83
C LEU A 133 7.82 7.43 4.58
N TYR A 134 7.12 8.34 5.28
CA TYR A 134 7.75 9.32 6.15
C TYR A 134 8.63 8.64 7.22
N THR A 135 8.10 7.61 7.90
CA THR A 135 8.86 6.86 8.92
C THR A 135 10.11 6.20 8.32
N ILE A 136 9.99 5.57 7.15
CA ILE A 136 11.14 4.99 6.44
C ILE A 136 12.24 6.04 6.19
N LEU A 137 11.85 7.25 5.77
CA LEU A 137 12.78 8.34 5.52
C LEU A 137 13.40 8.91 6.79
N ILE A 138 12.68 8.93 7.91
CA ILE A 138 13.22 9.34 9.22
C ILE A 138 14.24 8.32 9.73
N ASP A 139 13.90 7.03 9.63
CA ASP A 139 14.78 5.94 10.09
C ASP A 139 16.05 5.80 9.23
N ASN A 140 16.03 6.35 8.00
CA ASN A 140 17.15 6.33 7.07
C ASN A 140 17.54 7.77 6.64
N PRO A 141 18.22 8.56 7.49
CA PRO A 141 18.42 9.99 7.28
C PRO A 141 19.28 10.35 6.06
N ALA A 142 20.13 9.45 5.56
CA ALA A 142 20.92 9.64 4.34
C ALA A 142 20.18 9.25 3.05
N MET A 143 19.08 8.47 3.16
CA MET A 143 18.31 8.01 2.02
C MET A 143 17.69 9.19 1.26
N THR A 144 17.87 9.19 -0.06
CA THR A 144 17.13 10.07 -0.98
C THR A 144 16.27 9.22 -1.91
N ILE A 145 15.14 9.77 -2.33
CA ILE A 145 14.17 9.06 -3.17
C ILE A 145 13.69 9.93 -4.34
N GLU A 146 13.24 9.26 -5.40
CA GLU A 146 12.43 9.85 -6.47
C GLU A 146 11.01 9.31 -6.37
N ILE A 147 10.03 10.20 -6.44
CA ILE A 147 8.60 9.87 -6.50
C ILE A 147 8.16 9.90 -7.96
N ASP A 148 7.61 8.82 -8.47
CA ASP A 148 7.18 8.65 -9.85
C ASP A 148 5.66 8.51 -9.96
N GLY A 149 5.03 9.44 -10.70
CA GLY A 149 3.60 9.39 -10.98
C GLY A 149 3.31 8.78 -12.36
N HIS A 150 2.25 7.97 -12.43
CA HIS A 150 1.80 7.31 -13.66
C HIS A 150 0.28 7.41 -13.83
N THR A 151 -0.16 7.39 -15.09
CA THR A 151 -1.56 7.27 -15.48
C THR A 151 -1.78 6.03 -16.35
N ASP A 152 -3.01 5.70 -16.65
CA ASP A 152 -3.33 4.86 -17.81
C ASP A 152 -3.19 5.67 -19.11
N ASN A 153 -3.55 5.06 -20.24
CA ASN A 153 -3.46 5.69 -21.57
C ASN A 153 -4.76 6.40 -22.02
N VAL A 154 -5.74 6.58 -21.12
CA VAL A 154 -7.02 7.19 -21.46
C VAL A 154 -6.92 8.71 -21.44
N GLY A 155 -7.39 9.35 -22.50
CA GLY A 155 -7.45 10.81 -22.61
C GLY A 155 -6.26 11.43 -23.35
N ASN A 156 -6.05 12.73 -23.13
CA ASN A 156 -4.98 13.47 -23.78
C ASN A 156 -3.62 13.18 -23.14
N PRO A 157 -2.58 12.78 -23.93
CA PRO A 157 -1.27 12.41 -23.38
C PRO A 157 -0.57 13.53 -22.61
N GLU A 158 -0.65 14.78 -23.06
CA GLU A 158 -0.04 15.94 -22.42
C GLU A 158 -0.71 16.23 -21.07
N ALA A 159 -2.06 16.13 -21.01
CA ALA A 159 -2.80 16.26 -19.76
C ALA A 159 -2.46 15.14 -18.78
N ASN A 160 -2.31 13.90 -19.25
CA ASN A 160 -1.88 12.76 -18.44
C ASN A 160 -0.44 12.95 -17.92
N GLN A 161 0.47 13.48 -18.77
CA GLN A 161 1.82 13.82 -18.36
C GLN A 161 1.80 14.83 -17.21
N GLN A 162 1.05 15.94 -17.37
CA GLN A 162 0.95 16.97 -16.34
C GLN A 162 0.31 16.42 -15.05
N LEU A 163 -0.81 15.69 -15.17
CA LEU A 163 -1.48 15.08 -14.02
C LEU A 163 -0.55 14.14 -13.22
N SER A 164 0.29 13.37 -13.91
CA SER A 164 1.24 12.47 -13.25
C SER A 164 2.34 13.23 -12.50
N ILE A 165 2.84 14.34 -13.05
CA ILE A 165 3.78 15.25 -12.39
C ILE A 165 3.13 15.87 -11.14
N ASP A 166 1.91 16.38 -11.26
CA ASP A 166 1.19 17.03 -10.17
C ASP A 166 0.93 16.06 -9.01
N ARG A 167 0.59 14.79 -9.31
CA ARG A 167 0.40 13.74 -8.30
C ARG A 167 1.70 13.37 -7.58
N ALA A 168 2.81 13.23 -8.31
CA ALA A 168 4.12 13.01 -7.70
C ALA A 168 4.52 14.16 -6.79
N ASN A 169 4.29 15.41 -7.22
CA ASN A 169 4.54 16.61 -6.42
C ASN A 169 3.62 16.70 -5.19
N ALA A 170 2.37 16.28 -5.27
CA ALA A 170 1.48 16.24 -4.10
C ALA A 170 2.01 15.32 -3.01
N VAL A 171 2.51 14.13 -3.36
CA VAL A 171 3.17 13.20 -2.43
C VAL A 171 4.47 13.81 -1.86
N LYS A 172 5.33 14.36 -2.71
CA LYS A 172 6.55 15.06 -2.29
C LYS A 172 6.25 16.16 -1.29
N ASN A 173 5.28 17.04 -1.60
CA ASN A 173 4.92 18.18 -0.75
C ASN A 173 4.39 17.72 0.60
N TYR A 174 3.59 16.65 0.65
CA TYR A 174 3.15 16.06 1.91
C TYR A 174 4.34 15.69 2.81
N LEU A 175 5.34 14.97 2.27
CA LEU A 175 6.54 14.56 3.02
C LEU A 175 7.37 15.76 3.48
N ILE A 176 7.48 16.81 2.65
CA ILE A 176 8.19 18.05 3.02
C ILE A 176 7.46 18.77 4.16
N VAL A 177 6.15 18.90 4.10
CA VAL A 177 5.33 19.50 5.16
C VAL A 177 5.46 18.73 6.49
N LYS A 178 5.62 17.40 6.41
CA LYS A 178 5.89 16.53 7.58
C LYS A 178 7.32 16.68 8.12
N GLY A 179 8.24 17.35 7.41
CA GLY A 179 9.59 17.66 7.90
C GLY A 179 10.75 16.98 7.16
N ILE A 180 10.48 16.24 6.09
CA ILE A 180 11.56 15.72 5.24
C ILE A 180 12.17 16.87 4.44
N LYS A 181 13.50 16.95 4.44
CA LYS A 181 14.23 18.02 3.70
C LYS A 181 13.97 17.89 2.19
N GLN A 182 13.70 19.01 1.53
CA GLN A 182 13.36 19.05 0.10
C GLN A 182 14.43 18.42 -0.81
N ASN A 183 15.71 18.54 -0.47
CA ASN A 183 16.80 17.96 -1.24
C ASN A 183 16.90 16.43 -1.16
N ARG A 184 16.09 15.79 -0.31
CA ARG A 184 16.01 14.33 -0.20
C ARG A 184 14.97 13.70 -1.10
N ILE A 185 14.10 14.51 -1.74
CA ILE A 185 12.99 14.01 -2.54
C ILE A 185 12.94 14.72 -3.88
N THR A 186 13.02 13.96 -4.96
CA THR A 186 12.70 14.41 -6.31
C THR A 186 11.32 13.88 -6.72
N ALA A 187 10.69 14.46 -7.74
CA ALA A 187 9.40 14.02 -8.24
C ALA A 187 9.37 14.11 -9.76
N SER A 188 8.91 13.04 -10.40
CA SER A 188 8.79 12.90 -11.83
C SER A 188 7.41 12.37 -12.21
N GLY A 189 6.95 12.68 -13.41
CA GLY A 189 5.72 12.13 -13.97
C GLY A 189 5.97 11.49 -15.32
N PHE A 190 5.32 10.40 -15.60
CA PHE A 190 5.50 9.62 -16.84
C PHE A 190 4.20 9.48 -17.64
N GLY A 191 3.09 10.10 -17.19
CA GLY A 191 1.80 9.89 -17.86
C GLY A 191 1.51 8.41 -18.06
N GLY A 192 1.02 8.05 -19.24
CA GLY A 192 0.79 6.66 -19.65
C GLY A 192 1.98 5.96 -20.35
N SER A 193 3.19 6.57 -20.36
CA SER A 193 4.33 6.06 -21.16
C SER A 193 5.04 4.84 -20.57
N LYS A 194 4.84 4.56 -19.27
CA LYS A 194 5.45 3.42 -18.57
C LYS A 194 4.37 2.49 -17.95
N PRO A 195 3.61 1.75 -18.78
CA PRO A 195 2.59 0.85 -18.26
C PRO A 195 3.23 -0.39 -17.62
N VAL A 196 2.63 -0.89 -16.52
CA VAL A 196 2.99 -2.18 -15.87
C VAL A 196 1.98 -3.28 -16.19
N ALA A 197 0.83 -2.91 -16.78
CA ALA A 197 -0.18 -3.84 -17.26
C ALA A 197 -0.79 -3.35 -18.58
N SER A 198 -1.55 -4.20 -19.26
CA SER A 198 -2.27 -3.76 -20.46
C SER A 198 -3.29 -2.66 -20.12
N ASN A 199 -3.60 -1.79 -21.09
CA ASN A 199 -4.64 -0.77 -20.92
C ASN A 199 -5.99 -1.21 -21.53
N THR A 200 -6.29 -2.52 -21.55
CA THR A 200 -7.47 -3.06 -22.23
C THR A 200 -8.71 -3.14 -21.35
N THR A 201 -8.54 -3.44 -20.06
CA THR A 201 -9.67 -3.50 -19.09
C THR A 201 -9.50 -2.47 -17.99
N GLU A 202 -10.57 -2.15 -17.28
CA GLU A 202 -10.50 -1.20 -16.16
C GLU A 202 -9.61 -1.74 -15.03
N GLU A 203 -9.62 -3.06 -14.79
CA GLU A 203 -8.77 -3.71 -13.79
C GLU A 203 -7.28 -3.50 -14.10
N THR A 204 -6.89 -3.66 -15.36
CA THR A 204 -5.49 -3.48 -15.79
C THR A 204 -5.09 -2.01 -15.86
N LYS A 205 -5.98 -1.10 -16.30
CA LYS A 205 -5.75 0.35 -16.23
C LYS A 205 -5.51 0.85 -14.81
N LYS A 206 -6.26 0.32 -13.83
CA LYS A 206 -6.08 0.65 -12.41
C LYS A 206 -4.66 0.35 -11.92
N LEU A 207 -3.99 -0.68 -12.43
CA LEU A 207 -2.60 -0.98 -12.11
C LEU A 207 -1.63 0.06 -12.67
N ASN A 208 -1.96 0.67 -13.81
CA ASN A 208 -1.16 1.72 -14.44
C ASN A 208 -1.32 3.07 -13.74
N ARG A 209 -2.49 3.39 -13.18
CA ARG A 209 -2.72 4.57 -12.34
C ARG A 209 -2.10 4.39 -10.97
N ARG A 210 -0.81 4.70 -10.83
CA ARG A 210 -0.03 4.45 -9.62
C ARG A 210 0.97 5.55 -9.31
N VAL A 211 1.45 5.54 -8.07
CA VAL A 211 2.63 6.27 -7.62
C VAL A 211 3.65 5.25 -7.11
N GLU A 212 4.90 5.45 -7.45
CA GLU A 212 6.05 4.64 -7.01
C GLU A 212 7.08 5.56 -6.36
N PHE A 213 8.00 4.99 -5.59
CA PHE A 213 9.24 5.67 -5.24
C PHE A 213 10.44 4.78 -5.50
N THR A 214 11.54 5.40 -5.92
CA THR A 214 12.82 4.73 -6.16
C THR A 214 13.87 5.26 -5.20
N ILE A 215 14.64 4.37 -4.56
CA ILE A 215 15.76 4.74 -3.68
C ILE A 215 16.93 5.16 -4.55
N LEU A 216 17.39 6.40 -4.40
CA LEU A 216 18.51 6.97 -5.16
C LEU A 216 19.85 6.84 -4.42
N THR A 217 19.85 7.07 -3.10
CA THR A 217 21.03 6.94 -2.23
C THR A 217 20.64 6.36 -0.87
N LEU A 218 21.63 5.86 -0.13
CA LEU A 218 21.50 5.36 1.24
C LEU A 218 22.51 6.04 2.14
#